data_835359f9be44972d62f3bb2287293e88
#
_entry.id   835359f9be44972d62f3bb2287293e88
#
_cell.length_a   1.000
_cell.length_b   1.000
_cell.length_c   1.000
_cell.angle_alpha   90.00
_cell.angle_beta   90.00
_cell.angle_gamma   90.00
#
_symmetry.space_group_name_H-M   'P 1'
#
loop_
_entity.id
_entity.type
_entity.pdbx_description
1 polymer ?
#
loop_
_entity_poly.entity_id
_entity_poly.type
_entity_poly.pdbx_seq_one_letter_code
_entity_poly.pdbx_strand_id
1 'polypeptide(L)'
;SLSDAKPGEAVEVEIGGRVDPSAGAPVRIAGRVLLIADATTARATGKGQSWIAIAFGEGNVVVLSPFLVQIMEPDELWSLGLSPADYDVIAIKSRVHFRRGFDDSGFAPTILLVEPDEPFLGTVRLDALPYENLRIADYYPYGGPAD
;
A
#
# COMPACT_ATOMS: atom_id res chain seq x y z
N SER A 1 14.63 -16.58 -3.68
CA SER A 1 14.92 -15.13 -3.71
C SER A 1 14.33 -14.53 -4.97
N LEU A 2 13.75 -13.35 -4.88
CA LEU A 2 13.21 -12.63 -6.05
C LEU A 2 14.30 -11.86 -6.83
N SER A 3 15.55 -11.82 -6.34
CA SER A 3 16.62 -11.03 -6.96
C SER A 3 16.98 -11.46 -8.39
N ASP A 4 16.78 -12.72 -8.72
CA ASP A 4 17.11 -13.28 -10.03
C ASP A 4 15.90 -13.72 -10.83
N ALA A 5 14.71 -13.42 -10.30
CA ALA A 5 13.44 -13.79 -10.94
C ALA A 5 13.26 -13.05 -12.27
N LYS A 6 12.55 -13.69 -13.19
CA LYS A 6 12.28 -13.13 -14.53
C LYS A 6 10.78 -13.05 -14.78
N PRO A 7 10.32 -12.09 -15.59
CA PRO A 7 8.94 -12.06 -16.04
C PRO A 7 8.49 -13.41 -16.61
N GLY A 8 7.32 -13.87 -16.20
CA GLY A 8 6.78 -15.17 -16.55
C GLY A 8 7.17 -16.34 -15.64
N GLU A 9 8.14 -16.16 -14.74
CA GLU A 9 8.60 -17.20 -13.82
C GLU A 9 7.57 -17.45 -12.70
N ALA A 10 7.34 -18.73 -12.37
CA ALA A 10 6.55 -19.12 -11.22
C ALA A 10 7.35 -18.90 -9.94
N VAL A 11 6.73 -18.25 -8.96
CA VAL A 11 7.37 -17.93 -7.68
C VAL A 11 6.46 -18.25 -6.51
N GLU A 12 7.08 -18.59 -5.40
CA GLU A 12 6.42 -18.74 -4.13
C GLU A 12 7.20 -17.92 -3.10
N VAL A 13 6.53 -16.94 -2.48
CA VAL A 13 7.16 -15.95 -1.61
C VAL A 13 6.31 -15.68 -0.38
N GLU A 14 6.96 -15.30 0.69
CA GLU A 14 6.32 -14.74 1.88
C GLU A 14 6.56 -13.23 1.91
N ILE A 15 5.49 -12.47 2.02
CA ILE A 15 5.51 -11.00 2.05
C ILE A 15 4.93 -10.45 3.34
N GLY A 16 5.41 -9.28 3.75
CA GLY A 16 5.00 -8.62 4.99
C GLY A 16 5.55 -9.28 6.27
N GLY A 17 5.26 -8.70 7.41
CA GLY A 17 5.49 -9.24 8.77
C GLY A 17 6.93 -9.53 9.21
N ARG A 18 7.93 -9.37 8.34
CA ARG A 18 9.33 -9.73 8.64
C ARG A 18 10.12 -8.59 9.28
N VAL A 19 9.82 -7.36 8.91
CA VAL A 19 10.52 -6.17 9.44
C VAL A 19 9.88 -5.71 10.73
N ASP A 20 8.56 -5.76 10.78
CA ASP A 20 7.79 -5.40 11.96
C ASP A 20 6.76 -6.50 12.26
N PRO A 21 6.99 -7.34 13.26
CA PRO A 21 6.05 -8.39 13.65
C PRO A 21 4.68 -7.87 14.11
N SER A 22 4.59 -6.61 14.57
CA SER A 22 3.32 -6.00 14.96
C SER A 22 2.40 -5.72 13.76
N ALA A 23 2.96 -5.70 12.55
CA ALA A 23 2.21 -5.53 11.31
C ALA A 23 1.50 -6.83 10.83
N GLY A 24 1.54 -7.89 11.63
CA GLY A 24 0.95 -9.18 11.31
C GLY A 24 1.95 -10.22 10.83
N ALA A 25 1.47 -11.45 10.66
CA ALA A 25 2.29 -12.56 10.15
C ALA A 25 2.58 -12.39 8.65
N PRO A 26 3.70 -12.94 8.14
CA PRO A 26 3.96 -13.01 6.71
C PRO A 26 2.85 -13.75 5.97
N VAL A 27 2.51 -13.25 4.79
CA VAL A 27 1.52 -13.88 3.90
C VAL A 27 2.25 -14.61 2.78
N ARG A 28 1.94 -15.89 2.62
CA ARG A 28 2.48 -16.72 1.53
C ARG A 28 1.68 -16.50 0.26
N ILE A 29 2.37 -16.18 -0.82
CA ILE A 29 1.80 -16.00 -2.15
C ILE A 29 2.51 -16.93 -3.12
N ALA A 30 1.74 -17.74 -3.81
CA ALA A 30 2.16 -18.50 -4.97
C ALA A 30 1.60 -17.86 -6.23
N GLY A 31 2.47 -17.51 -7.17
CA GLY A 31 2.07 -16.74 -8.33
C GLY A 31 3.11 -16.77 -9.45
N ARG A 32 3.00 -15.81 -10.34
CA ARG A 32 3.92 -15.64 -11.46
C ARG A 32 4.39 -14.19 -11.53
N VAL A 33 5.67 -13.99 -11.74
CA VAL A 33 6.23 -12.64 -11.95
C VAL A 33 5.59 -12.04 -13.20
N LEU A 34 4.84 -10.96 -13.02
CA LEU A 34 4.18 -10.23 -14.11
C LEU A 34 5.16 -9.29 -14.78
N LEU A 35 5.86 -8.48 -13.99
CA LEU A 35 6.86 -7.53 -14.49
C LEU A 35 7.94 -7.26 -13.44
N ILE A 36 9.05 -6.74 -13.93
CA ILE A 36 10.14 -6.18 -13.12
C ILE A 36 10.45 -4.82 -13.72
N ALA A 37 10.37 -3.77 -12.91
CA ALA A 37 10.64 -2.39 -13.33
C ALA A 37 11.79 -1.80 -12.51
N ASP A 38 12.66 -1.05 -13.16
CA ASP A 38 13.75 -0.36 -12.49
C ASP A 38 13.21 0.72 -11.55
N ALA A 39 13.86 0.82 -10.40
CA ALA A 39 13.50 1.78 -9.35
C ALA A 39 13.61 3.26 -9.74
N THR A 40 14.14 3.55 -10.92
CA THR A 40 14.35 4.92 -11.43
C THR A 40 13.08 5.64 -11.88
N THR A 41 11.97 4.92 -12.02
CA THR A 41 10.75 5.48 -12.62
C THR A 41 9.85 6.22 -11.65
N ALA A 42 9.82 5.88 -10.39
CA ALA A 42 8.93 6.52 -9.40
C ALA A 42 9.74 7.08 -8.24
N ARG A 43 10.24 8.31 -8.33
CA ARG A 43 10.93 9.03 -7.23
C ARG A 43 12.00 8.21 -6.46
N ALA A 44 12.44 7.11 -7.02
CA ALA A 44 13.31 6.15 -6.37
C ALA A 44 14.77 6.44 -6.70
N THR A 45 15.56 6.68 -5.69
CA THR A 45 16.96 7.09 -5.80
C THR A 45 17.97 5.95 -5.68
N GLY A 46 17.51 4.69 -5.67
CA GLY A 46 18.38 3.52 -5.49
C GLY A 46 18.75 2.85 -6.81
N LYS A 47 20.03 2.91 -7.22
CA LYS A 47 20.52 2.12 -8.34
C LYS A 47 20.54 0.63 -7.99
N GLY A 48 20.02 -0.21 -8.90
CA GLY A 48 20.10 -1.67 -8.78
C GLY A 48 19.01 -2.30 -7.92
N GLN A 49 17.91 -1.59 -7.64
CA GLN A 49 16.74 -2.12 -6.97
C GLN A 49 15.55 -2.09 -7.92
N SER A 50 14.80 -3.15 -7.99
CA SER A 50 13.67 -3.27 -8.90
C SER A 50 12.36 -3.45 -8.15
N TRP A 51 11.30 -2.86 -8.70
CA TRP A 51 9.93 -3.19 -8.35
C TRP A 51 9.55 -4.51 -8.99
N ILE A 52 8.80 -5.33 -8.29
CA ILE A 52 8.33 -6.61 -8.81
C ILE A 52 6.83 -6.69 -8.64
N ALA A 53 6.10 -6.95 -9.72
CA ALA A 53 4.69 -7.28 -9.66
C ALA A 53 4.50 -8.79 -9.85
N ILE A 54 3.71 -9.40 -8.96
CA ILE A 54 3.40 -10.83 -8.98
C ILE A 54 1.90 -10.98 -9.18
N ALA A 55 1.51 -11.63 -10.26
CA ALA A 55 0.14 -12.07 -10.48
C ALA A 55 -0.13 -13.35 -9.68
N PHE A 56 -1.26 -13.41 -8.98
CA PHE A 56 -1.64 -14.55 -8.15
C PHE A 56 -3.17 -14.73 -8.11
N GLY A 57 -3.62 -15.91 -7.74
CA GLY A 57 -5.05 -16.21 -7.73
C GLY A 57 -5.74 -15.92 -9.07
N GLU A 58 -6.94 -15.42 -9.01
CA GLU A 58 -7.74 -15.06 -10.18
C GLU A 58 -7.70 -13.54 -10.40
N GLY A 59 -6.74 -13.04 -11.19
CA GLY A 59 -6.65 -11.64 -11.58
C GLY A 59 -6.04 -10.70 -10.53
N ASN A 60 -5.52 -11.20 -9.43
CA ASN A 60 -4.89 -10.36 -8.43
C ASN A 60 -3.42 -10.07 -8.76
N VAL A 61 -2.96 -8.89 -8.38
CA VAL A 61 -1.56 -8.48 -8.51
C VAL A 61 -1.08 -7.86 -7.20
N VAL A 62 0.08 -8.27 -6.73
CA VAL A 62 0.79 -7.59 -5.65
C VAL A 62 2.03 -6.92 -6.20
N VAL A 63 2.23 -5.67 -5.83
CA VAL A 63 3.42 -4.89 -6.19
C VAL A 63 4.34 -4.79 -4.97
N LEU A 64 5.55 -5.26 -5.13
CA LEU A 64 6.60 -5.23 -4.11
C LEU A 64 7.60 -4.13 -4.45
N SER A 65 7.76 -3.19 -3.53
CA SER A 65 8.78 -2.13 -3.64
C SER A 65 10.06 -2.54 -2.92
N PRO A 66 11.23 -2.19 -3.44
CA PRO A 66 12.51 -2.49 -2.82
C PRO A 66 12.83 -1.59 -1.61
N PHE A 67 12.05 -0.53 -1.40
CA PHE A 67 12.22 0.43 -0.30
C PHE A 67 10.87 1.01 0.12
N LEU A 68 10.87 1.74 1.21
CA LEU A 68 9.66 2.40 1.72
C LEU A 68 9.26 3.53 0.76
N VAL A 69 8.10 3.36 0.12
CA VAL A 69 7.53 4.33 -0.80
C VAL A 69 6.01 4.36 -0.62
N GLN A 70 5.41 5.50 -0.93
CA GLN A 70 3.97 5.64 -1.00
C GLN A 70 3.54 5.85 -2.46
N ILE A 71 2.57 5.07 -2.89
CA ILE A 71 1.86 5.35 -4.14
C ILE A 71 0.83 6.45 -3.86
N MET A 72 0.99 7.59 -4.53
CA MET A 72 0.15 8.77 -4.32
C MET A 72 -0.74 9.08 -5.52
N GLU A 73 -0.33 8.67 -6.70
CA GLU A 73 -0.99 8.99 -7.96
C GLU A 73 -1.04 7.74 -8.88
N PRO A 74 -2.08 7.60 -9.72
CA PRO A 74 -2.17 6.50 -10.70
C PRO A 74 -0.96 6.42 -11.65
N ASP A 75 -0.36 7.56 -11.98
CA ASP A 75 0.81 7.67 -12.86
C ASP A 75 2.01 6.85 -12.36
N GLU A 76 2.12 6.67 -11.05
CA GLU A 76 3.17 5.85 -10.46
C GLU A 76 3.01 4.37 -10.81
N LEU A 77 1.78 3.88 -10.91
CA LEU A 77 1.50 2.51 -11.36
C LEU A 77 1.70 2.37 -12.87
N TRP A 78 1.29 3.37 -13.67
CA TRP A 78 1.56 3.37 -15.10
C TRP A 78 3.05 3.38 -15.41
N SER A 79 3.84 4.12 -14.63
CA SER A 79 5.30 4.15 -14.80
C SER A 79 5.96 2.79 -14.53
N LEU A 80 5.31 1.93 -13.75
CA LEU A 80 5.74 0.55 -13.52
C LEU A 80 5.28 -0.41 -14.62
N GLY A 81 4.44 0.03 -15.55
CA GLY A 81 3.85 -0.79 -16.60
C GLY A 81 2.52 -1.45 -16.21
N LEU A 82 1.91 -0.99 -15.12
CA LEU A 82 0.56 -1.42 -14.70
C LEU A 82 -0.46 -0.35 -15.08
N SER A 83 -1.60 -0.76 -15.64
CA SER A 83 -2.72 0.13 -15.92
C SER A 83 -3.69 0.10 -14.73
N PRO A 84 -3.76 1.14 -13.90
CA PRO A 84 -4.68 1.15 -12.76
C PRO A 84 -6.14 1.01 -13.15
N ALA A 85 -6.50 1.41 -14.37
CA ALA A 85 -7.85 1.30 -14.89
C ALA A 85 -8.29 -0.15 -15.20
N ASP A 86 -7.36 -1.09 -15.24
CA ASP A 86 -7.65 -2.51 -15.51
C ASP A 86 -8.04 -3.27 -14.24
N TYR A 87 -8.04 -2.61 -13.07
CA TYR A 87 -8.34 -3.25 -11.78
C TYR A 87 -9.61 -2.68 -11.18
N ASP A 88 -10.47 -3.56 -10.69
CA ASP A 88 -11.70 -3.19 -9.97
C ASP A 88 -11.40 -2.59 -8.60
N VAL A 89 -10.31 -3.02 -7.96
CA VAL A 89 -9.90 -2.57 -6.63
C VAL A 89 -8.40 -2.35 -6.59
N ILE A 90 -7.98 -1.20 -6.06
CA ILE A 90 -6.58 -0.88 -5.78
C ILE A 90 -6.43 -0.68 -4.27
N ALA A 91 -5.71 -1.59 -3.61
CA ALA A 91 -5.42 -1.48 -2.18
C ALA A 91 -4.07 -0.76 -1.96
N ILE A 92 -4.11 0.37 -1.29
CA ILE A 92 -2.93 1.21 -1.02
C ILE A 92 -2.77 1.39 0.49
N LYS A 93 -1.59 1.10 1.00
CA LYS A 93 -1.23 1.45 2.38
C LYS A 93 -0.83 2.93 2.43
N SER A 94 -1.81 3.80 2.66
CA SER A 94 -1.60 5.25 2.75
C SER A 94 -2.61 5.86 3.71
N ARG A 95 -2.22 6.89 4.46
CA ARG A 95 -3.14 7.59 5.39
C ARG A 95 -3.93 8.68 4.67
N VAL A 96 -3.26 9.55 3.95
CA VAL A 96 -3.88 10.74 3.34
C VAL A 96 -3.37 11.08 1.94
N HIS A 97 -2.14 10.69 1.60
CA HIS A 97 -1.48 11.15 0.37
C HIS A 97 -2.15 10.63 -0.91
N PHE A 98 -2.83 9.48 -0.84
CA PHE A 98 -3.58 8.92 -1.99
C PHE A 98 -4.73 9.83 -2.44
N ARG A 99 -5.27 10.69 -1.55
CA ARG A 99 -6.47 11.47 -1.85
C ARG A 99 -6.29 12.33 -3.07
N ARG A 100 -5.17 13.02 -3.18
CA ARG A 100 -4.92 13.92 -4.31
C ARG A 100 -5.01 13.21 -5.66
N GLY A 101 -4.38 12.06 -5.79
CA GLY A 101 -4.28 11.34 -7.06
C GLY A 101 -5.45 10.42 -7.36
N PHE A 102 -6.12 9.88 -6.35
CA PHE A 102 -7.19 8.89 -6.54
C PHE A 102 -8.58 9.43 -6.21
N ASP A 103 -8.72 10.26 -5.17
CA ASP A 103 -9.98 10.81 -4.67
C ASP A 103 -10.28 12.17 -5.31
N ASP A 104 -9.48 13.19 -5.01
CA ASP A 104 -9.69 14.58 -5.48
C ASP A 104 -9.64 14.70 -7.00
N SER A 105 -8.86 13.85 -7.67
CA SER A 105 -8.78 13.80 -9.14
C SER A 105 -10.02 13.19 -9.79
N GLY A 106 -10.87 12.51 -9.01
CA GLY A 106 -11.99 11.73 -9.52
C GLY A 106 -11.61 10.44 -10.24
N PHE A 107 -10.35 9.98 -10.11
CA PHE A 107 -9.90 8.74 -10.73
C PHE A 107 -10.63 7.52 -10.13
N ALA A 108 -10.72 7.44 -8.80
CA ALA A 108 -11.43 6.39 -8.11
C ALA A 108 -12.87 6.86 -7.77
N PRO A 109 -13.90 6.21 -8.31
CA PRO A 109 -15.29 6.61 -8.06
C PRO A 109 -15.74 6.29 -6.61
N THR A 110 -15.01 5.42 -5.93
CA THR A 110 -15.31 5.02 -4.55
C THR A 110 -14.02 4.84 -3.76
N ILE A 111 -13.98 5.43 -2.58
CA ILE A 111 -12.88 5.26 -1.63
C ILE A 111 -13.40 4.50 -0.41
N LEU A 112 -12.75 3.38 -0.10
CA LEU A 112 -13.01 2.59 1.09
C LEU A 112 -11.82 2.75 2.04
N LEU A 113 -12.07 3.28 3.22
CA LEU A 113 -11.08 3.32 4.29
C LEU A 113 -11.20 2.05 5.13
N VAL A 114 -10.11 1.30 5.23
CA VAL A 114 -10.07 0.06 5.99
C VAL A 114 -9.09 0.24 7.15
N GLU A 115 -9.56 0.02 8.35
CA GLU A 115 -8.75 0.00 9.56
C GLU A 115 -8.81 -1.41 10.18
N PRO A 116 -7.70 -1.92 10.72
CA PRO A 116 -7.72 -3.15 11.49
C PRO A 116 -8.42 -2.91 12.83
N ASP A 117 -9.04 -3.95 13.38
CA ASP A 117 -9.69 -3.90 14.71
C ASP A 117 -8.69 -3.64 15.83
N GLU A 118 -7.45 -4.12 15.65
CA GLU A 118 -6.36 -3.90 16.59
C GLU A 118 -5.48 -2.72 16.18
N PRO A 119 -4.99 -1.91 17.13
CA PRO A 119 -4.04 -0.83 16.85
C PRO A 119 -2.78 -1.40 16.22
N PHE A 120 -2.43 -0.90 15.06
CA PHE A 120 -1.20 -1.33 14.42
C PHE A 120 -0.36 -0.12 14.00
N LEU A 121 0.92 -0.33 13.70
CA LEU A 121 1.85 0.74 13.39
C LEU A 121 1.31 1.64 12.25
N GLY A 122 1.06 2.92 12.59
CA GLY A 122 0.51 3.91 11.65
C GLY A 122 -0.98 4.19 11.79
N THR A 123 -1.72 3.41 12.58
CA THR A 123 -3.08 3.72 13.01
C THR A 123 -3.08 4.04 14.51
N VAL A 124 -3.25 5.29 14.84
CA VAL A 124 -3.42 5.72 16.23
C VAL A 124 -4.84 6.22 16.39
N ARG A 125 -5.60 5.57 17.26
CA ARG A 125 -6.87 6.13 17.71
C ARG A 125 -6.58 7.34 18.58
N LEU A 126 -7.06 8.50 18.15
CA LEU A 126 -6.82 9.74 18.88
C LEU A 126 -7.42 9.73 20.28
N ASP A 127 -8.55 9.05 20.45
CA ASP A 127 -9.24 8.85 21.73
C ASP A 127 -8.46 8.00 22.74
N ALA A 128 -7.53 7.16 22.26
CA ALA A 128 -6.69 6.31 23.09
C ALA A 128 -5.37 6.95 23.52
N LEU A 129 -5.04 8.16 23.04
CA LEU A 129 -3.82 8.86 23.44
C LEU A 129 -3.95 9.50 24.81
N PRO A 130 -2.90 9.45 25.66
CA PRO A 130 -2.92 10.04 26.99
C PRO A 130 -2.76 11.57 26.91
N TYR A 131 -3.85 12.27 26.60
CA TYR A 131 -3.84 13.74 26.60
C TYR A 131 -3.95 14.28 28.01
N GLU A 132 -3.05 15.18 28.40
CA GLU A 132 -3.10 15.84 29.72
C GLU A 132 -3.91 17.13 29.71
N ASN A 133 -3.84 17.91 28.61
CA ASN A 133 -4.40 19.27 28.56
C ASN A 133 -5.24 19.51 27.30
N LEU A 134 -5.72 18.46 26.65
CA LEU A 134 -6.47 18.58 25.41
C LEU A 134 -7.73 17.68 25.48
N ARG A 135 -8.88 18.28 25.23
CA ARG A 135 -10.10 17.51 24.99
C ARG A 135 -10.28 17.33 23.48
N ILE A 136 -10.25 16.11 23.00
CA ILE A 136 -10.35 15.80 21.57
C ILE A 136 -11.64 16.39 20.98
N ALA A 137 -12.76 16.33 21.71
CA ALA A 137 -14.03 16.88 21.28
C ALA A 137 -13.99 18.37 20.90
N ASP A 138 -13.05 19.14 21.46
CA ASP A 138 -12.90 20.57 21.14
C ASP A 138 -12.26 20.80 19.76
N TYR A 139 -11.65 19.77 19.17
CA TYR A 139 -10.88 19.84 17.92
C TYR A 139 -11.43 18.99 16.80
N TYR A 140 -12.45 18.17 17.06
CA TYR A 140 -13.13 17.42 16.02
C TYR A 140 -14.25 18.26 15.42
N PRO A 141 -14.13 18.70 14.16
CA PRO A 141 -15.13 19.56 13.53
C PRO A 141 -16.46 18.84 13.20
N TYR A 142 -16.51 17.51 13.33
CA TYR A 142 -17.64 16.70 12.86
C TYR A 142 -18.34 15.87 13.95
N GLY A 143 -18.28 16.34 15.17
CA GLY A 143 -18.84 15.64 16.33
C GLY A 143 -17.79 14.76 17.01
N GLY A 144 -17.97 14.57 18.31
CA GLY A 144 -17.12 13.70 19.10
C GLY A 144 -17.16 12.24 18.59
N PRO A 145 -16.24 11.39 19.06
CA PRO A 145 -16.33 9.97 18.78
C PRO A 145 -17.73 9.48 19.07
N ALA A 146 -18.30 8.70 18.15
CA ALA A 146 -19.60 8.10 18.37
C ALA A 146 -19.55 7.26 19.66
N ASP A 147 -20.48 7.52 20.58
CA ASP A 147 -20.68 6.75 21.79
C ASP A 147 -20.95 5.27 21.48
#